data_1af4c2fbe63182e6c5c959c916a0dac7
#
_entry.id   1af4c2fbe63182e6c5c959c916a0dac7
#
_cell.length_a   1.000
_cell.length_b   1.000
_cell.length_c   1.000
_cell.angle_alpha   90.00
_cell.angle_beta   90.00
_cell.angle_gamma   90.00
#
_symmetry.space_group_name_H-M   'P 1'
#
loop_
_entity.id
_entity.type
_entity.pdbx_description
1 polymer ?
#
loop_
_entity_poly.entity_id
_entity_poly.type
_entity_poly.pdbx_seq_one_letter_code
_entity_poly.pdbx_strand_id
1 'polypeptide(L)'
;TAMWADIVLPACSSFERGEFKPYPGGVAWYTSPVIRRIGEAKSDVEICTELARVMDLPDEVLKNGYEYFIQHYILDDFGVTVEELKKADLPVKIAEVSTHKDLEMLEKGLNTPTGKFELKSAVIEQHPEWGLDPLPTYKEPLDDADPEEYPFVFTSGSRIPGAIHSRLHKVPRNRSLQPDPTADM
;
A
#
# COMPACT_ATOMS: atom_id res chain seq x y z
N THR A 1 20.58 -1.44 3.85
CA THR A 1 20.13 -2.83 3.60
C THR A 1 21.02 -3.49 2.55
N ALA A 2 21.15 -2.96 1.33
CA ALA A 2 21.92 -3.60 0.24
C ALA A 2 23.39 -3.94 0.59
N MET A 3 24.02 -3.16 1.45
CA MET A 3 25.42 -3.43 1.89
C MET A 3 25.55 -4.69 2.76
N TRP A 4 24.45 -5.21 3.27
CA TRP A 4 24.41 -6.37 4.16
C TRP A 4 23.67 -7.56 3.56
N ALA A 5 23.21 -7.41 2.32
CA ALA A 5 22.49 -8.46 1.62
C ALA A 5 23.45 -9.34 0.81
N ASP A 6 23.22 -10.65 0.81
CA ASP A 6 23.95 -11.61 -0.03
C ASP A 6 23.53 -11.50 -1.50
N ILE A 7 22.25 -11.14 -1.74
CA ILE A 7 21.68 -10.95 -3.07
C ILE A 7 20.96 -9.60 -3.11
N VAL A 8 21.26 -8.81 -4.14
CA VAL A 8 20.62 -7.53 -4.38
C VAL A 8 19.88 -7.57 -5.70
N LEU A 9 18.56 -7.39 -5.64
CA LEU A 9 17.71 -7.30 -6.82
C LEU A 9 17.43 -5.82 -7.10
N PRO A 10 17.89 -5.26 -8.23
CA PRO A 10 17.77 -3.85 -8.52
C PRO A 10 16.32 -3.48 -8.85
N ALA A 11 15.73 -2.62 -8.04
CA ALA A 11 14.38 -2.10 -8.28
C ALA A 11 14.43 -0.86 -9.19
N CYS A 12 13.51 -0.78 -10.14
CA CYS A 12 13.37 0.38 -11.02
C CYS A 12 12.65 1.55 -10.32
N SER A 13 12.88 2.75 -10.83
CA SER A 13 12.15 3.94 -10.40
C SER A 13 10.73 3.98 -10.99
N SER A 14 9.88 4.87 -10.47
CA SER A 14 8.54 5.09 -11.01
C SER A 14 8.54 5.62 -12.46
N PHE A 15 9.64 6.22 -12.92
CA PHE A 15 9.76 6.68 -14.30
C PHE A 15 10.06 5.56 -15.30
N GLU A 16 10.52 4.41 -14.82
CA GLU A 16 10.95 3.26 -15.63
C GLU A 16 9.87 2.19 -15.79
N ARG A 17 8.72 2.35 -15.11
CA ARG A 17 7.64 1.35 -15.12
C ARG A 17 6.29 1.97 -15.46
N GLY A 18 5.38 1.16 -15.98
CA GLY A 18 3.96 1.50 -16.06
C GLY A 18 3.28 1.29 -14.71
N GLU A 19 2.22 2.04 -14.44
CA GLU A 19 1.48 1.96 -13.20
C GLU A 19 -0.01 2.24 -13.42
N PHE A 20 -0.84 1.34 -12.91
CA PHE A 20 -2.29 1.52 -12.86
C PHE A 20 -2.64 2.35 -11.62
N LYS A 21 -3.49 3.35 -11.81
CA LYS A 21 -3.96 4.23 -10.73
C LYS A 21 -5.48 4.41 -10.79
N PRO A 22 -6.21 3.81 -9.86
CA PRO A 22 -7.61 4.18 -9.65
C PRO A 22 -7.68 5.48 -8.83
N TYR A 23 -8.64 6.32 -9.16
CA TYR A 23 -8.88 7.58 -8.48
C TYR A 23 -10.31 7.65 -7.93
N PRO A 24 -10.56 8.45 -6.88
CA PRO A 24 -11.90 8.80 -6.47
C PRO A 24 -12.72 9.34 -7.65
N GLY A 25 -14.00 8.99 -7.72
CA GLY A 25 -14.85 9.39 -8.85
C GLY A 25 -15.01 8.28 -9.92
N GLY A 26 -14.51 7.07 -9.66
CA GLY A 26 -14.71 5.91 -10.54
C GLY A 26 -13.94 6.01 -11.85
N VAL A 27 -12.77 6.62 -11.84
CA VAL A 27 -11.88 6.72 -12.99
C VAL A 27 -10.57 6.00 -12.73
N ALA A 28 -9.94 5.49 -13.76
CA ALA A 28 -8.63 4.88 -13.71
C ALA A 28 -7.73 5.38 -14.83
N TRP A 29 -6.46 5.36 -14.58
CA TRP A 29 -5.44 5.71 -15.55
C TRP A 29 -4.29 4.71 -15.50
N TYR A 30 -3.70 4.45 -16.67
CA TYR A 30 -2.46 3.70 -16.78
C TYR A 30 -1.34 4.67 -17.23
N THR A 31 -0.36 4.88 -16.37
CA THR A 31 0.79 5.71 -16.70
C THR A 31 1.85 4.85 -17.38
N SER A 32 2.31 5.25 -18.57
CA SER A 32 3.41 4.58 -19.26
C SER A 32 4.77 4.99 -18.70
N PRO A 33 5.82 4.15 -18.86
CA PRO A 33 7.18 4.55 -18.50
C PRO A 33 7.62 5.80 -19.29
N VAL A 34 8.31 6.70 -18.64
CA VAL A 34 8.80 7.97 -19.23
C VAL A 34 10.23 7.81 -19.74
N ILE A 35 11.00 6.93 -19.11
CA ILE A 35 12.39 6.64 -19.49
C ILE A 35 12.59 5.13 -19.67
N ARG A 36 13.65 4.77 -20.38
CA ARG A 36 14.06 3.37 -20.49
C ARG A 36 14.59 2.89 -19.15
N ARG A 37 14.44 1.60 -18.91
CA ARG A 37 15.04 0.93 -17.75
C ARG A 37 16.55 1.07 -17.75
N ILE A 38 17.11 1.26 -16.58
CA ILE A 38 18.53 1.36 -16.34
C ILE A 38 19.05 -0.02 -15.91
N GLY A 39 19.94 -0.59 -16.71
CA GLY A 39 20.51 -1.90 -16.44
C GLY A 39 19.45 -3.00 -16.36
N GLU A 40 19.56 -3.84 -15.34
CA GLU A 40 18.66 -4.98 -15.08
C GLU A 40 17.53 -4.64 -14.10
N ALA A 41 17.30 -3.36 -13.83
CA ALA A 41 16.27 -2.95 -12.88
C ALA A 41 14.87 -3.39 -13.33
N LYS A 42 14.08 -3.91 -12.39
CA LYS A 42 12.69 -4.36 -12.57
C LYS A 42 11.80 -3.72 -11.54
N SER A 43 10.49 -3.66 -11.80
CA SER A 43 9.56 -3.26 -10.76
C SER A 43 9.47 -4.33 -9.67
N ASP A 44 9.09 -3.93 -8.46
CA ASP A 44 8.90 -4.87 -7.35
C ASP A 44 7.93 -6.00 -7.72
N VAL A 45 6.88 -5.67 -8.47
CA VAL A 45 5.90 -6.67 -8.93
C VAL A 45 6.52 -7.65 -9.93
N GLU A 46 7.34 -7.19 -10.87
CA GLU A 46 8.03 -8.07 -11.81
C GLU A 46 9.03 -8.98 -11.11
N ILE A 47 9.75 -8.44 -10.11
CA ILE A 47 10.65 -9.23 -9.26
C ILE A 47 9.87 -10.35 -8.55
N CYS A 48 8.76 -10.00 -7.90
CA CYS A 48 7.90 -10.98 -7.23
C CYS A 48 7.31 -12.01 -8.21
N THR A 49 6.90 -11.58 -9.39
CA THR A 49 6.35 -12.47 -10.44
C THR A 49 7.41 -13.47 -10.92
N GLU A 50 8.63 -13.02 -11.17
CA GLU A 50 9.70 -13.91 -11.59
C GLU A 50 10.11 -14.89 -10.49
N LEU A 51 10.19 -14.43 -9.24
CA LEU A 51 10.43 -15.30 -8.11
C LEU A 51 9.34 -16.36 -7.96
N ALA A 52 8.07 -15.97 -8.10
CA ALA A 52 6.94 -16.91 -8.04
C ALA A 52 7.03 -17.99 -9.12
N ARG A 53 7.48 -17.63 -10.33
CA ARG A 53 7.69 -18.58 -11.44
C ARG A 53 8.84 -19.52 -11.17
N VAL A 54 9.98 -18.99 -10.72
CA VAL A 54 11.20 -19.80 -10.43
C VAL A 54 10.94 -20.75 -9.26
N MET A 55 10.20 -20.32 -8.26
CA MET A 55 9.84 -21.12 -7.09
C MET A 55 8.65 -22.05 -7.35
N ASP A 56 8.04 -21.97 -8.53
CA ASP A 56 6.82 -22.70 -8.92
C ASP A 56 5.71 -22.60 -7.88
N LEU A 57 5.44 -21.39 -7.40
CA LEU A 57 4.38 -21.15 -6.43
C LEU A 57 3.01 -21.47 -7.05
N PRO A 58 2.08 -22.10 -6.32
CA PRO A 58 0.76 -22.47 -6.82
C PRO A 58 -0.21 -21.27 -6.85
N ASP A 59 0.27 -20.11 -7.30
CA ASP A 59 -0.51 -18.87 -7.37
C ASP A 59 -0.45 -18.28 -8.78
N GLU A 60 -1.56 -18.41 -9.50
CA GLU A 60 -1.66 -17.93 -10.89
C GLU A 60 -1.59 -16.41 -11.00
N VAL A 61 -2.06 -15.66 -9.99
CA VAL A 61 -2.01 -14.20 -10.01
C VAL A 61 -0.56 -13.73 -9.95
N LEU A 62 0.21 -14.28 -9.01
CA LEU A 62 1.62 -13.95 -8.87
C LEU A 62 2.42 -14.35 -10.13
N LYS A 63 2.15 -15.53 -10.70
CA LYS A 63 2.85 -16.01 -11.90
C LYS A 63 2.54 -15.21 -13.16
N ASN A 64 1.32 -14.73 -13.31
CA ASN A 64 0.90 -13.97 -14.49
C ASN A 64 1.19 -12.46 -14.39
N GLY A 65 1.38 -11.96 -13.18
CA GLY A 65 1.91 -10.62 -12.91
C GLY A 65 0.88 -9.50 -12.92
N TYR A 66 1.39 -8.26 -12.99
CA TYR A 66 0.65 -7.06 -12.66
C TYR A 66 -0.56 -6.80 -13.55
N GLU A 67 -0.38 -6.89 -14.87
CA GLU A 67 -1.46 -6.58 -15.81
C GLU A 67 -2.57 -7.64 -15.78
N TYR A 68 -2.20 -8.89 -15.57
CA TYR A 68 -3.17 -9.96 -15.35
C TYR A 68 -4.03 -9.68 -14.11
N PHE A 69 -3.38 -9.30 -13.00
CA PHE A 69 -4.12 -8.93 -11.78
C PHE A 69 -5.07 -7.76 -12.02
N ILE A 70 -4.59 -6.68 -12.64
CA ILE A 70 -5.44 -5.52 -12.94
C ILE A 70 -6.62 -5.91 -13.80
N GLN A 71 -6.39 -6.67 -14.87
CA GLN A 71 -7.45 -7.07 -15.79
C GLN A 71 -8.51 -7.89 -15.07
N HIS A 72 -8.12 -9.02 -14.47
CA HIS A 72 -9.06 -10.02 -13.97
C HIS A 72 -9.65 -9.73 -12.59
N TYR A 73 -8.98 -8.92 -11.77
CA TYR A 73 -9.44 -8.65 -10.41
C TYR A 73 -9.95 -7.21 -10.21
N ILE A 74 -9.74 -6.34 -11.20
CA ILE A 74 -10.18 -4.95 -11.08
C ILE A 74 -11.06 -4.54 -12.27
N LEU A 75 -10.65 -4.80 -13.51
CA LEU A 75 -11.28 -4.21 -14.69
C LEU A 75 -12.37 -5.06 -15.34
N ASP A 76 -12.34 -6.37 -15.22
CA ASP A 76 -13.31 -7.26 -15.87
C ASP A 76 -14.77 -6.93 -15.49
N ASP A 77 -15.01 -6.58 -14.24
CA ASP A 77 -16.34 -6.17 -13.75
C ASP A 77 -16.85 -4.85 -14.38
N PHE A 78 -15.95 -4.05 -14.93
CA PHE A 78 -16.28 -2.75 -15.53
C PHE A 78 -16.26 -2.77 -17.07
N GLY A 79 -15.92 -3.90 -17.68
CA GLY A 79 -15.87 -4.04 -19.13
C GLY A 79 -14.80 -3.16 -19.80
N VAL A 80 -13.73 -2.81 -19.07
CA VAL A 80 -12.58 -2.03 -19.56
C VAL A 80 -11.35 -2.90 -19.57
N THR A 81 -10.47 -2.73 -20.55
CA THR A 81 -9.23 -3.49 -20.65
C THR A 81 -8.01 -2.67 -20.29
N VAL A 82 -6.94 -3.35 -19.82
CA VAL A 82 -5.63 -2.71 -19.57
C VAL A 82 -5.11 -2.04 -20.85
N GLU A 83 -5.33 -2.66 -22.02
CA GLU A 83 -4.89 -2.12 -23.30
C GLU A 83 -5.63 -0.83 -23.70
N GLU A 84 -6.90 -0.70 -23.35
CA GLU A 84 -7.66 0.55 -23.53
C GLU A 84 -7.10 1.65 -22.62
N LEU A 85 -6.80 1.33 -21.35
CA LEU A 85 -6.19 2.28 -20.43
C LEU A 85 -4.80 2.74 -20.90
N LYS A 86 -4.00 1.84 -21.45
CA LYS A 86 -2.66 2.19 -21.99
C LYS A 86 -2.72 3.13 -23.19
N LYS A 87 -3.79 3.05 -23.99
CA LYS A 87 -3.99 3.90 -25.17
C LYS A 87 -4.66 5.23 -24.86
N ALA A 88 -5.25 5.37 -23.69
CA ALA A 88 -6.00 6.54 -23.31
C ALA A 88 -5.08 7.69 -22.87
N ASP A 89 -5.28 8.86 -23.46
CA ASP A 89 -4.58 10.10 -23.09
C ASP A 89 -5.13 10.73 -21.79
N LEU A 90 -6.31 10.33 -21.37
CA LEU A 90 -7.02 10.84 -20.19
C LEU A 90 -7.52 9.68 -19.34
N PRO A 91 -7.80 9.92 -18.03
CA PRO A 91 -8.40 8.91 -17.18
C PRO A 91 -9.71 8.35 -17.76
N VAL A 92 -9.84 7.04 -17.77
CA VAL A 92 -11.03 6.33 -18.27
C VAL A 92 -11.99 6.10 -17.13
N LYS A 93 -13.28 6.30 -17.37
CA LYS A 93 -14.33 5.99 -16.40
C LYS A 93 -14.50 4.47 -16.31
N ILE A 94 -14.33 3.93 -15.13
CA ILE A 94 -14.44 2.50 -14.84
C ILE A 94 -15.62 2.15 -13.94
N ALA A 95 -16.20 3.14 -13.24
CA ALA A 95 -17.36 2.93 -12.38
C ALA A 95 -18.22 4.18 -12.29
N GLU A 96 -19.52 4.01 -12.10
CA GLU A 96 -20.40 5.09 -11.67
C GLU A 96 -20.20 5.31 -10.17
N VAL A 97 -19.84 6.54 -9.82
CA VAL A 97 -19.77 6.94 -8.41
C VAL A 97 -20.94 7.85 -8.10
N SER A 98 -21.80 7.40 -7.20
CA SER A 98 -22.88 8.25 -6.71
C SER A 98 -22.27 9.47 -5.99
N THR A 99 -22.67 10.66 -6.44
CA THR A 99 -22.32 11.93 -5.79
C THR A 99 -23.11 12.16 -4.50
N HIS A 100 -24.08 11.30 -4.20
CA HIS A 100 -24.98 11.38 -3.06
C HIS A 100 -24.80 10.23 -2.07
N LYS A 101 -23.59 9.65 -1.98
CA LYS A 101 -23.32 8.54 -1.05
C LYS A 101 -23.71 8.83 0.40
N ASP A 102 -23.58 10.08 0.81
CA ASP A 102 -23.93 10.48 2.17
C ASP A 102 -25.44 10.35 2.44
N LEU A 103 -26.27 10.70 1.46
CA LEU A 103 -27.72 10.54 1.54
C LEU A 103 -28.13 9.07 1.41
N GLU A 104 -27.50 8.33 0.51
CA GLU A 104 -27.76 6.89 0.38
C GLU A 104 -27.42 6.12 1.66
N MET A 105 -26.35 6.47 2.36
CA MET A 105 -26.00 5.86 3.64
C MET A 105 -27.03 6.16 4.73
N LEU A 106 -27.63 7.34 4.70
CA LEU A 106 -28.73 7.67 5.63
C LEU A 106 -30.01 6.87 5.36
N GLU A 107 -30.31 6.61 4.09
CA GLU A 107 -31.51 5.88 3.67
C GLU A 107 -31.36 4.37 3.76
N LYS A 108 -30.23 3.84 3.27
CA LYS A 108 -29.97 2.39 3.15
C LYS A 108 -29.27 1.81 4.39
N GLY A 109 -28.73 2.66 5.27
CA GLY A 109 -27.84 2.25 6.35
C GLY A 109 -26.39 2.05 5.89
N LEU A 110 -25.52 1.81 6.85
CA LEU A 110 -24.10 1.53 6.62
C LEU A 110 -23.89 0.03 6.37
N ASN A 111 -22.82 -0.30 5.66
CA ASN A 111 -22.41 -1.69 5.45
C ASN A 111 -21.69 -2.23 6.70
N THR A 112 -22.44 -2.30 7.79
CA THR A 112 -22.04 -2.85 9.09
C THR A 112 -23.08 -3.87 9.55
N PRO A 113 -22.75 -4.81 10.44
CA PRO A 113 -23.71 -5.78 10.96
C PRO A 113 -24.98 -5.15 11.54
N THR A 114 -24.88 -3.95 12.11
CA THR A 114 -26.02 -3.21 12.69
C THR A 114 -26.71 -2.27 11.71
N GLY A 115 -26.14 -2.06 10.51
CA GLY A 115 -26.59 -1.03 9.56
C GLY A 115 -26.34 0.41 10.03
N LYS A 116 -25.65 0.60 11.16
CA LYS A 116 -25.37 1.89 11.79
C LYS A 116 -23.87 2.12 11.94
N PHE A 117 -23.49 3.36 12.24
CA PHE A 117 -22.12 3.65 12.65
C PHE A 117 -21.84 2.98 14.00
N GLU A 118 -20.91 2.02 14.00
CA GLU A 118 -20.60 1.21 15.18
C GLU A 118 -19.50 1.86 16.01
N LEU A 119 -19.84 2.43 17.15
CA LEU A 119 -18.90 2.84 18.19
C LEU A 119 -18.39 1.65 18.99
N LYS A 120 -19.17 0.58 19.04
CA LYS A 120 -18.85 -0.72 19.59
C LYS A 120 -18.83 -1.72 18.43
N SER A 121 -17.75 -2.47 18.27
CA SER A 121 -17.65 -3.46 17.19
C SER A 121 -18.55 -4.66 17.43
N ALA A 122 -19.59 -4.80 16.62
CA ALA A 122 -20.48 -5.95 16.66
C ALA A 122 -19.76 -7.25 16.24
N VAL A 123 -18.73 -7.16 15.41
CA VAL A 123 -17.91 -8.32 15.01
C VAL A 123 -17.07 -8.83 16.19
N ILE A 124 -16.36 -7.94 16.88
CA ILE A 124 -15.55 -8.35 18.04
C ILE A 124 -16.45 -8.91 19.15
N GLU A 125 -17.64 -8.36 19.34
CA GLU A 125 -18.59 -8.86 20.34
C GLU A 125 -19.06 -10.30 20.06
N GLN A 126 -19.13 -10.68 18.78
CA GLN A 126 -19.47 -12.04 18.35
C GLN A 126 -18.30 -13.02 18.47
N HIS A 127 -17.08 -12.54 18.71
CA HIS A 127 -15.86 -13.32 18.78
C HIS A 127 -15.12 -13.12 20.11
N PRO A 128 -15.73 -13.53 21.26
CA PRO A 128 -15.10 -13.37 22.57
C PRO A 128 -13.80 -14.16 22.71
N GLU A 129 -13.61 -15.19 21.90
CA GLU A 129 -12.39 -16.00 21.83
C GLU A 129 -11.15 -15.20 21.37
N TRP A 130 -11.34 -14.03 20.75
CA TRP A 130 -10.21 -13.16 20.36
C TRP A 130 -9.62 -12.40 21.55
N GLY A 131 -10.30 -12.35 22.71
CA GLY A 131 -9.83 -11.62 23.89
C GLY A 131 -9.74 -10.10 23.68
N LEU A 132 -10.42 -9.58 22.65
CA LEU A 132 -10.46 -8.16 22.32
C LEU A 132 -11.67 -7.49 22.96
N ASP A 133 -11.51 -6.23 23.35
CA ASP A 133 -12.61 -5.41 23.83
C ASP A 133 -13.40 -4.82 22.64
N PRO A 134 -14.72 -5.02 22.54
CA PRO A 134 -15.52 -4.46 21.46
C PRO A 134 -15.55 -2.91 21.46
N LEU A 135 -15.33 -2.29 22.60
CA LEU A 135 -15.12 -0.84 22.69
C LEU A 135 -13.63 -0.53 22.63
N PRO A 136 -13.21 0.53 21.91
CA PRO A 136 -11.83 0.97 21.95
C PRO A 136 -11.51 1.57 23.32
N THR A 137 -10.88 0.75 24.16
CA THR A 137 -10.42 1.14 25.51
C THR A 137 -8.91 1.25 25.52
N TYR A 138 -8.38 2.14 26.35
CA TYR A 138 -6.95 2.21 26.56
C TYR A 138 -6.43 0.90 27.18
N LYS A 139 -5.38 0.40 26.62
CA LYS A 139 -4.59 -0.73 27.19
C LYS A 139 -3.15 -0.28 27.24
N GLU A 140 -2.48 -0.63 28.32
CA GLU A 140 -1.04 -0.47 28.39
C GLU A 140 -0.39 -1.19 27.20
N PRO A 141 0.59 -0.58 26.52
CA PRO A 141 1.39 -1.31 25.54
C PRO A 141 1.97 -2.56 26.18
N LEU A 142 1.90 -3.68 25.48
CA LEU A 142 2.59 -4.90 25.89
C LEU A 142 4.09 -4.64 25.73
N ASP A 143 4.75 -4.36 26.83
CA ASP A 143 6.21 -4.27 26.91
C ASP A 143 6.64 -5.36 27.89
N ASP A 144 7.15 -6.47 27.35
CA ASP A 144 7.65 -7.61 28.13
C ASP A 144 9.12 -7.41 28.52
N ALA A 145 9.70 -6.25 28.20
CA ALA A 145 11.08 -5.93 28.54
C ALA A 145 11.23 -5.67 30.04
N ASP A 146 12.27 -6.25 30.64
CA ASP A 146 12.62 -5.99 32.03
C ASP A 146 13.10 -4.54 32.16
N PRO A 147 12.42 -3.68 32.94
CA PRO A 147 12.80 -2.28 33.09
C PRO A 147 14.13 -2.09 33.82
N GLU A 148 14.65 -3.09 34.54
CA GLU A 148 15.99 -3.03 35.13
C GLU A 148 17.08 -3.27 34.08
N GLU A 149 16.83 -4.14 33.10
CA GLU A 149 17.73 -4.42 31.99
C GLU A 149 17.58 -3.37 30.86
N TYR A 150 16.33 -2.93 30.58
CA TYR A 150 16.00 -1.96 29.52
C TYR A 150 15.27 -0.74 30.10
N PRO A 151 15.98 0.18 30.77
CA PRO A 151 15.35 1.29 31.49
C PRO A 151 14.81 2.42 30.59
N PHE A 152 15.03 2.33 29.28
CA PHE A 152 14.62 3.38 28.34
C PHE A 152 13.53 2.90 27.41
N VAL A 153 12.49 3.69 27.22
CA VAL A 153 11.45 3.46 26.23
C VAL A 153 11.84 4.16 24.93
N PHE A 154 12.02 3.38 23.86
CA PHE A 154 12.27 3.93 22.54
C PHE A 154 10.97 4.38 21.90
N THR A 155 10.86 5.66 21.59
CA THR A 155 9.73 6.22 20.84
C THR A 155 10.22 6.76 19.51
N SER A 156 9.67 6.26 18.40
CA SER A 156 9.96 6.80 17.08
C SER A 156 9.29 8.15 16.92
N GLY A 157 10.08 9.18 16.64
CA GLY A 157 9.62 10.55 16.51
C GLY A 157 9.06 10.92 15.15
N SER A 158 8.88 12.21 14.94
CA SER A 158 8.40 12.78 13.69
C SER A 158 9.33 12.49 12.53
N ARG A 159 8.75 12.29 11.34
CA ARG A 159 9.54 12.12 10.12
C ARG A 159 10.24 13.41 9.74
N ILE A 160 11.47 13.30 9.29
CA ILE A 160 12.22 14.43 8.79
C ILE A 160 11.56 14.96 7.51
N PRO A 161 11.29 16.28 7.40
CA PRO A 161 10.78 16.86 6.17
C PRO A 161 11.66 16.50 4.96
N GLY A 162 11.06 16.02 3.89
CA GLY A 162 11.77 15.63 2.66
C GLY A 162 12.31 14.20 2.63
N ALA A 163 12.18 13.42 3.71
CA ALA A 163 12.60 12.02 3.78
C ALA A 163 11.48 11.13 4.28
N ILE A 164 10.47 10.90 3.46
CA ILE A 164 9.36 10.01 3.79
C ILE A 164 9.75 8.57 3.42
N HIS A 165 9.71 7.66 4.39
CA HIS A 165 9.98 6.22 4.19
C HIS A 165 11.31 5.94 3.48
N SER A 166 12.38 6.59 3.89
CA SER A 166 13.70 6.45 3.27
C SER A 166 13.79 6.88 1.81
N ARG A 167 12.80 7.58 1.30
CA ARG A 167 12.84 8.18 -0.03
C ARG A 167 13.69 9.44 -0.03
N LEU A 168 14.29 9.74 -1.17
CA LEU A 168 15.03 10.97 -1.43
C LEU A 168 16.29 11.18 -0.56
N HIS A 169 16.71 10.22 0.25
CA HIS A 169 17.92 10.33 1.06
C HIS A 169 19.20 10.59 0.24
N LYS A 170 19.23 10.12 -1.00
CA LYS A 170 20.38 10.30 -1.89
C LYS A 170 20.29 11.54 -2.76
N VAL A 171 19.20 12.29 -2.70
CA VAL A 171 19.08 13.56 -3.41
C VAL A 171 19.88 14.62 -2.65
N PRO A 172 20.93 15.23 -3.22
CA PRO A 172 21.86 16.11 -2.49
C PRO A 172 21.16 17.25 -1.77
N ARG A 173 20.19 17.89 -2.42
CA ARG A 173 19.40 18.99 -1.81
C ARG A 173 18.62 18.52 -0.58
N ASN A 174 17.99 17.35 -0.64
CA ASN A 174 17.22 16.83 0.48
C ASN A 174 18.14 16.42 1.62
N ARG A 175 19.28 15.84 1.28
CA ARG A 175 20.28 15.44 2.28
C ARG A 175 20.85 16.64 3.04
N SER A 176 21.07 17.77 2.38
CA SER A 176 21.56 18.99 3.04
C SER A 176 20.55 19.62 3.99
N LEU A 177 19.27 19.29 3.86
CA LEU A 177 18.20 19.75 4.76
C LEU A 177 17.91 18.78 5.93
N GLN A 178 18.56 17.64 5.94
CA GLN A 178 18.37 16.64 7.00
C GLN A 178 19.42 16.87 8.09
N PRO A 179 19.02 16.95 9.35
CA PRO A 179 19.98 16.90 10.44
C PRO A 179 20.67 15.53 10.46
N ASP A 180 21.83 15.47 11.04
CA ASP A 180 22.46 14.19 11.35
C ASP A 180 21.53 13.37 12.25
N PRO A 181 21.45 12.04 12.04
CA PRO A 181 20.63 11.20 12.90
C PRO A 181 21.17 11.27 14.33
N THR A 182 20.33 11.78 15.22
CA THR A 182 20.59 11.87 16.65
C THR A 182 19.51 11.12 17.41
N ALA A 183 19.86 10.58 18.55
CA ALA A 183 18.91 10.11 19.55
C ALA A 183 19.04 11.03 20.77
N ASP A 184 17.96 11.70 21.11
CA ASP A 184 17.87 12.47 22.34
C ASP A 184 17.42 11.54 23.48
N MET A 185 18.20 11.53 24.58
CA MET A 185 17.92 10.76 25.78
C MET A 185 17.41 11.67 26.89
#